data_9dc2d4f91033de01c4713b005790bdde
#
_entry.id   9dc2d4f91033de01c4713b005790bdde
#
_cell.length_a   1.000
_cell.length_b   1.000
_cell.length_c   1.000
_cell.angle_alpha   90.00
_cell.angle_beta   90.00
_cell.angle_gamma   90.00
#
_symmetry.space_group_name_H-M   'P 1'
#
loop_
_entity.id
_entity.type
_entity.pdbx_description
1 polymer ?
#
loop_
_entity_poly.entity_id
_entity_poly.type
_entity_poly.pdbx_seq_one_letter_code
_entity_poly.pdbx_strand_id
1 'polypeptide(L)'
;SQILFHKSIDLVNILTNKYAQRDNEKKEIVINNLNNCVKLGNKIIGDNYPTYIIAEAGLNHNGSINIAKQLIDRAVECKCNAIKFQSFEKNSRVSSKVKNANYAEKADGLQENTNEMFNRLRLNDNFHKKIFSYARKKKIEIFSTPFDEKSVDYLEKLKVNFYKIASVDAVNLPLIRKVGKTGKPLILSTGMTNISIIEDAIQEFKKTGNKNLILLHCLSSYPANEREMNLKAINTLKNIYNIPVGLSDHFPGIEISLMSIGIGANIIERHFTLDKNFEGPDHMLSSEPLEMKKLVHFANGSNSILGTGQKIIQPSEYEVINSQRKSIYAKRNIKKGEKFTKKNICIKGPAGGIMPKYIDMILGKKASESIKSDFPITWSKM
;
A
#
# COMPACT_ATOMS: atom_id res chain seq x y z
N SER A 1 7.77 -7.42 -27.30
CA SER A 1 7.14 -7.58 -25.97
C SER A 1 5.74 -8.22 -26.02
N GLN A 2 4.96 -8.03 -27.08
CA GLN A 2 3.65 -8.68 -27.26
C GLN A 2 3.73 -10.20 -27.51
N ILE A 3 4.78 -10.70 -28.11
CA ILE A 3 4.98 -12.14 -28.42
C ILE A 3 5.24 -12.96 -27.15
N LEU A 4 5.91 -12.38 -26.15
CA LEU A 4 6.16 -13.04 -24.86
C LEU A 4 4.89 -13.08 -23.99
N PHE A 5 4.01 -12.10 -24.13
CA PHE A 5 2.74 -12.05 -23.39
C PHE A 5 1.75 -13.09 -23.92
N HIS A 6 1.67 -13.31 -25.23
CA HIS A 6 0.82 -14.37 -25.81
C HIS A 6 1.31 -15.79 -25.45
N LYS A 7 2.64 -16.02 -25.46
CA LYS A 7 3.19 -17.33 -25.07
C LYS A 7 2.96 -17.70 -23.60
N SER A 8 2.89 -16.71 -22.69
CA SER A 8 2.57 -16.98 -21.28
C SER A 8 1.09 -17.29 -21.06
N ILE A 9 0.19 -16.70 -21.84
CA ILE A 9 -1.25 -17.03 -21.81
C ILE A 9 -1.50 -18.43 -22.37
N ASP A 10 -0.82 -18.81 -23.45
CA ASP A 10 -0.92 -20.15 -24.02
C ASP A 10 -0.36 -21.22 -23.06
N LEU A 11 0.71 -20.93 -22.32
CA LEU A 11 1.25 -21.86 -21.32
C LEU A 11 0.30 -22.06 -20.13
N VAL A 12 -0.36 -21.01 -19.67
CA VAL A 12 -1.39 -21.08 -18.62
C VAL A 12 -2.59 -21.88 -19.11
N ASN A 13 -3.03 -21.69 -20.36
CA ASN A 13 -4.14 -22.43 -20.95
C ASN A 13 -3.81 -23.93 -21.18
N ILE A 14 -2.56 -24.25 -21.56
CA ILE A 14 -2.08 -25.64 -21.72
C ILE A 14 -1.98 -26.33 -20.35
N LEU A 15 -1.53 -25.65 -19.31
CA LEU A 15 -1.46 -26.21 -17.95
C LEU A 15 -2.86 -26.42 -17.37
N THR A 16 -3.78 -25.47 -17.54
CA THR A 16 -5.18 -25.62 -17.10
C THR A 16 -5.89 -26.77 -17.80
N ASN A 17 -5.70 -26.95 -19.11
CA ASN A 17 -6.30 -28.04 -19.85
C ASN A 17 -5.70 -29.43 -19.51
N LYS A 18 -4.42 -29.52 -19.19
CA LYS A 18 -3.76 -30.77 -18.77
C LYS A 18 -4.19 -31.28 -17.40
N TYR A 19 -4.55 -30.36 -16.48
CA TYR A 19 -5.09 -30.71 -15.16
C TYR A 19 -6.59 -31.05 -15.22
N ALA A 20 -7.36 -30.45 -16.12
CA ALA A 20 -8.78 -30.70 -16.28
C ALA A 20 -9.12 -32.11 -16.87
N GLN A 21 -8.15 -32.78 -17.50
CA GLN A 21 -8.37 -34.10 -18.10
C GLN A 21 -8.13 -35.29 -17.13
N ARG A 22 -7.74 -35.06 -15.88
CA ARG A 22 -7.40 -36.14 -14.91
C ARG A 22 -8.50 -36.52 -13.92
N ASP A 23 -9.56 -35.76 -13.78
CA ASP A 23 -10.66 -36.08 -12.85
C ASP A 23 -12.00 -36.04 -13.57
N ASN A 24 -12.44 -37.22 -14.08
CA ASN A 24 -13.79 -37.49 -14.60
C ASN A 24 -14.82 -37.65 -13.47
N GLU A 25 -14.78 -36.83 -12.45
CA GLU A 25 -15.90 -36.62 -11.55
C GLU A 25 -16.37 -35.15 -11.71
N LYS A 26 -17.68 -35.02 -12.10
CA LYS A 26 -18.38 -33.72 -12.15
C LYS A 26 -18.36 -33.05 -10.76
N LYS A 27 -17.25 -32.47 -10.37
CA LYS A 27 -17.22 -31.38 -9.38
C LYS A 27 -17.47 -30.10 -10.15
N GLU A 28 -18.63 -29.49 -9.94
CA GLU A 28 -18.84 -28.10 -10.30
C GLU A 28 -17.59 -27.32 -9.82
N ILE A 29 -16.84 -26.80 -10.78
CA ILE A 29 -15.75 -25.84 -10.47
C ILE A 29 -16.47 -24.59 -10.00
N VAL A 30 -16.78 -24.53 -8.72
CA VAL A 30 -17.19 -23.29 -8.08
C VAL A 30 -15.95 -22.38 -8.18
N ILE A 31 -15.98 -21.48 -9.17
CA ILE A 31 -15.03 -20.39 -9.26
C ILE A 31 -15.33 -19.50 -8.06
N ASN A 32 -14.83 -19.91 -6.89
CA ASN A 32 -14.90 -19.08 -5.69
C ASN A 32 -13.95 -17.90 -5.89
N ASN A 33 -14.46 -16.83 -6.47
CA ASN A 33 -13.73 -15.58 -6.59
C ASN A 33 -13.44 -15.04 -5.20
N LEU A 34 -12.19 -14.67 -4.95
CA LEU A 34 -11.79 -13.92 -3.76
C LEU A 34 -12.44 -12.52 -3.79
N ASN A 35 -12.62 -11.91 -2.64
CA ASN A 35 -13.21 -10.58 -2.54
C ASN A 35 -12.20 -9.50 -2.93
N ASN A 36 -12.60 -8.56 -3.78
CA ASN A 36 -11.80 -7.39 -4.16
C ASN A 36 -11.79 -6.29 -3.08
N CYS A 37 -12.63 -6.43 -2.05
CA CYS A 37 -12.61 -5.63 -0.83
C CYS A 37 -12.73 -6.56 0.37
N VAL A 38 -11.93 -6.31 1.42
CA VAL A 38 -11.87 -7.13 2.63
C VAL A 38 -12.06 -6.25 3.86
N LYS A 39 -12.90 -6.68 4.79
CA LYS A 39 -13.12 -5.96 6.05
C LYS A 39 -12.13 -6.43 7.11
N LEU A 40 -11.31 -5.53 7.63
CA LEU A 40 -10.41 -5.73 8.78
C LEU A 40 -10.92 -4.93 9.97
N GLY A 41 -11.44 -5.60 11.00
CA GLY A 41 -12.10 -4.93 12.11
C GLY A 41 -13.29 -4.08 11.63
N ASN A 42 -13.20 -2.76 11.80
CA ASN A 42 -14.21 -1.79 11.35
C ASN A 42 -13.86 -1.07 10.02
N LYS A 43 -12.76 -1.43 9.37
CA LYS A 43 -12.27 -0.79 8.14
C LYS A 43 -12.41 -1.71 6.94
N ILE A 44 -12.68 -1.13 5.77
CA ILE A 44 -12.70 -1.84 4.49
C ILE A 44 -11.36 -1.56 3.78
N ILE A 45 -10.74 -2.62 3.27
CA ILE A 45 -9.49 -2.59 2.52
C ILE A 45 -9.80 -2.91 1.06
N GLY A 46 -9.34 -2.08 0.16
CA GLY A 46 -9.56 -2.22 -1.27
C GLY A 46 -9.29 -0.91 -1.99
N ASP A 47 -9.47 -0.89 -3.31
CA ASP A 47 -9.33 0.33 -4.09
C ASP A 47 -10.39 1.36 -3.68
N ASN A 48 -10.05 2.63 -3.75
CA ASN A 48 -10.87 3.78 -3.32
C ASN A 48 -11.06 3.94 -1.80
N TYR A 49 -10.43 3.09 -0.97
CA TYR A 49 -10.38 3.29 0.48
C TYR A 49 -8.98 3.81 0.87
N PRO A 50 -8.88 4.58 1.99
CA PRO A 50 -7.58 5.01 2.50
C PRO A 50 -6.68 3.80 2.79
N THR A 51 -5.39 3.93 2.48
CA THR A 51 -4.41 2.87 2.75
C THR A 51 -4.36 2.55 4.25
N TYR A 52 -4.51 1.28 4.59
CA TYR A 52 -4.51 0.78 5.98
C TYR A 52 -3.08 0.64 6.49
N ILE A 53 -2.76 1.23 7.63
CA ILE A 53 -1.39 1.23 8.19
C ILE A 53 -1.33 0.33 9.40
N ILE A 54 -0.44 -0.68 9.33
CA ILE A 54 -0.11 -1.61 10.41
C ILE A 54 1.25 -1.24 10.99
N ALA A 55 1.28 -0.91 12.29
CA ALA A 55 2.52 -0.80 13.05
C ALA A 55 2.94 -2.21 13.50
N GLU A 56 4.00 -2.76 12.91
CA GLU A 56 4.58 -4.05 13.30
C GLU A 56 5.51 -3.87 14.49
N ALA A 57 5.02 -4.15 15.68
CA ALA A 57 5.86 -4.19 16.89
C ALA A 57 6.85 -5.37 16.84
N GLY A 58 6.46 -6.46 16.16
CA GLY A 58 7.33 -7.60 15.92
C GLY A 58 8.02 -8.09 17.18
N LEU A 59 9.36 -8.03 17.19
CA LEU A 59 10.21 -8.35 18.32
C LEU A 59 10.70 -7.11 19.09
N ASN A 60 10.35 -5.90 18.66
CA ASN A 60 10.83 -4.62 19.22
C ASN A 60 10.36 -4.33 20.64
N HIS A 61 9.54 -5.20 21.21
CA HIS A 61 9.21 -5.15 22.63
C HIS A 61 10.33 -5.72 23.54
N ASN A 62 11.37 -6.36 22.99
CA ASN A 62 12.54 -6.90 23.71
C ASN A 62 12.16 -7.75 24.93
N GLY A 63 11.06 -8.53 24.85
CA GLY A 63 10.53 -9.33 25.96
C GLY A 63 9.88 -8.51 27.10
N SER A 64 9.83 -7.18 26.99
CA SER A 64 9.29 -6.27 28.02
C SER A 64 7.83 -5.90 27.74
N ILE A 65 6.95 -6.19 28.72
CA ILE A 65 5.55 -5.76 28.65
C ILE A 65 5.39 -4.23 28.68
N ASN A 66 6.31 -3.53 29.33
CA ASN A 66 6.26 -2.09 29.42
C ASN A 66 6.61 -1.45 28.07
N ILE A 67 7.63 -1.97 27.37
CA ILE A 67 7.95 -1.54 26.01
C ILE A 67 6.80 -1.86 25.06
N ALA A 68 6.21 -3.06 25.14
CA ALA A 68 5.07 -3.42 24.31
C ALA A 68 3.88 -2.47 24.51
N LYS A 69 3.58 -2.05 25.75
CA LYS A 69 2.54 -1.06 26.04
C LYS A 69 2.89 0.33 25.49
N GLN A 70 4.14 0.76 25.60
CA GLN A 70 4.60 2.02 25.03
C GLN A 70 4.49 2.00 23.50
N LEU A 71 4.83 0.90 22.83
CA LEU A 71 4.61 0.73 21.38
C LEU A 71 3.13 0.86 21.02
N ILE A 72 2.23 0.27 21.81
CA ILE A 72 0.78 0.41 21.62
C ILE A 72 0.36 1.89 21.77
N ASP A 73 0.82 2.58 22.80
CA ASP A 73 0.49 3.99 23.05
C ASP A 73 0.98 4.87 21.87
N ARG A 74 2.20 4.67 21.41
CA ARG A 74 2.75 5.41 20.27
C ARG A 74 2.03 5.09 18.96
N ALA A 75 1.64 3.83 18.72
CA ALA A 75 0.84 3.47 17.54
C ALA A 75 -0.54 4.19 17.54
N VAL A 76 -1.17 4.31 18.73
CA VAL A 76 -2.41 5.09 18.91
C VAL A 76 -2.19 6.58 18.63
N GLU A 77 -1.15 7.17 19.19
CA GLU A 77 -0.78 8.58 18.98
C GLU A 77 -0.48 8.89 17.50
N CYS A 78 0.13 7.95 16.80
CA CYS A 78 0.38 8.02 15.35
C CYS A 78 -0.89 7.81 14.52
N LYS A 79 -2.00 7.41 15.14
CA LYS A 79 -3.26 7.05 14.47
C LYS A 79 -3.11 5.88 13.49
N CYS A 80 -2.24 4.92 13.81
CA CYS A 80 -2.17 3.66 13.07
C CYS A 80 -3.52 2.93 13.13
N ASN A 81 -3.86 2.19 12.07
CA ASN A 81 -5.10 1.42 12.04
C ASN A 81 -5.01 0.18 12.94
N ALA A 82 -3.83 -0.43 13.00
CA ALA A 82 -3.59 -1.61 13.84
C ALA A 82 -2.14 -1.65 14.34
N ILE A 83 -1.94 -2.43 15.41
CA ILE A 83 -0.62 -2.86 15.85
C ILE A 83 -0.53 -4.39 15.79
N LYS A 84 0.62 -4.92 15.34
CA LYS A 84 0.85 -6.35 15.16
C LYS A 84 2.02 -6.84 16.01
N PHE A 85 1.86 -8.05 16.55
CA PHE A 85 2.88 -8.79 17.28
C PHE A 85 3.14 -10.14 16.60
N GLN A 86 3.98 -10.97 17.20
CA GLN A 86 4.32 -12.30 16.72
C GLN A 86 4.00 -13.36 17.79
N SER A 87 3.43 -14.49 17.38
CA SER A 87 3.03 -15.59 18.26
C SER A 87 3.60 -16.90 17.75
N PHE A 88 4.37 -17.56 18.59
CA PHE A 88 5.00 -18.85 18.27
C PHE A 88 5.30 -19.64 19.53
N GLU A 89 5.28 -20.96 19.41
CA GLU A 89 5.71 -21.85 20.46
C GLU A 89 7.26 -21.87 20.59
N LYS A 90 7.74 -22.24 21.76
CA LYS A 90 9.18 -22.38 22.00
C LYS A 90 9.76 -23.42 21.04
N ASN A 91 10.88 -23.09 20.39
CA ASN A 91 11.58 -23.93 19.41
C ASN A 91 10.77 -24.27 18.13
N SER A 92 9.68 -23.54 17.81
CA SER A 92 8.86 -23.85 16.64
C SER A 92 9.28 -23.12 15.36
N ARG A 93 9.99 -22.00 15.47
CA ARG A 93 10.27 -21.13 14.31
C ARG A 93 11.41 -21.60 13.42
N VAL A 94 12.51 -22.02 14.02
CA VAL A 94 13.73 -22.47 13.31
C VAL A 94 14.41 -23.61 14.05
N SER A 95 15.17 -24.42 13.32
CA SER A 95 16.00 -25.47 13.92
C SER A 95 17.10 -24.86 14.81
N SER A 96 17.40 -25.50 15.92
CA SER A 96 18.53 -25.14 16.80
C SER A 96 19.90 -25.18 16.10
N LYS A 97 19.98 -25.81 14.92
CA LYS A 97 21.18 -25.88 14.10
C LYS A 97 21.40 -24.67 13.20
N VAL A 98 20.43 -23.77 13.09
CA VAL A 98 20.56 -22.58 12.27
C VAL A 98 21.49 -21.60 12.98
N LYS A 99 22.56 -21.19 12.31
CA LYS A 99 23.43 -20.10 12.76
C LYS A 99 22.67 -18.79 12.69
N ASN A 100 23.07 -17.82 13.50
CA ASN A 100 22.45 -16.48 13.45
C ASN A 100 22.47 -15.90 12.03
N ALA A 101 21.40 -15.26 11.65
CA ALA A 101 21.42 -14.38 10.50
C ALA A 101 22.35 -13.18 10.80
N ASN A 102 23.24 -12.85 9.86
CA ASN A 102 24.26 -11.80 10.03
C ASN A 102 23.72 -10.45 10.55
N TYR A 103 22.43 -10.14 10.29
CA TYR A 103 21.80 -8.90 10.75
C TYR A 103 21.51 -8.95 12.27
N ALA A 104 21.15 -10.11 12.82
CA ALA A 104 20.86 -10.27 14.24
C ALA A 104 22.13 -10.18 15.09
N GLU A 105 23.22 -10.82 14.65
CA GLU A 105 24.54 -10.70 15.33
C GLU A 105 25.04 -9.25 15.36
N LYS A 106 24.81 -8.47 14.29
CA LYS A 106 25.20 -7.06 14.24
C LYS A 106 24.34 -6.16 15.12
N ALA A 107 23.09 -6.54 15.35
CA ALA A 107 22.13 -5.71 16.07
C ALA A 107 22.20 -5.88 17.60
N ASP A 108 22.41 -7.12 18.07
CA ASP A 108 22.32 -7.44 19.51
C ASP A 108 23.68 -7.62 20.19
N GLY A 109 24.76 -7.84 19.41
CA GLY A 109 26.09 -8.14 19.96
C GLY A 109 26.15 -9.46 20.76
N LEU A 110 25.04 -10.22 20.81
CA LEU A 110 24.90 -11.43 21.59
C LEU A 110 25.32 -12.63 20.75
N GLN A 111 26.15 -13.51 21.35
CA GLN A 111 26.53 -14.78 20.74
C GLN A 111 25.45 -15.85 21.05
N GLU A 112 24.25 -15.66 20.52
CA GLU A 112 23.16 -16.64 20.63
C GLU A 112 22.76 -17.13 19.23
N ASN A 113 22.26 -18.35 19.10
CA ASN A 113 21.73 -18.80 17.81
C ASN A 113 20.31 -18.23 17.59
N THR A 114 19.86 -18.23 16.32
CA THR A 114 18.56 -17.66 15.94
C THR A 114 17.38 -18.25 16.75
N ASN A 115 17.43 -19.53 17.11
CA ASN A 115 16.37 -20.16 17.91
C ASN A 115 16.40 -19.68 19.37
N GLU A 116 17.58 -19.46 19.94
CA GLU A 116 17.73 -18.88 21.29
C GLU A 116 17.19 -17.45 21.33
N MET A 117 17.52 -16.62 20.33
CA MET A 117 16.99 -15.26 20.17
C MET A 117 15.45 -15.26 20.15
N PHE A 118 14.83 -16.09 19.30
CA PHE A 118 13.37 -16.17 19.27
C PHE A 118 12.78 -16.64 20.60
N ASN A 119 13.41 -17.61 21.24
CA ASN A 119 12.91 -18.09 22.56
C ASN A 119 13.02 -17.01 23.65
N ARG A 120 14.05 -16.19 23.65
CA ARG A 120 14.25 -15.05 24.57
C ARG A 120 13.21 -13.97 24.33
N LEU A 121 12.89 -13.68 23.07
CA LEU A 121 11.96 -12.62 22.67
C LEU A 121 10.51 -13.10 22.56
N ARG A 122 10.24 -14.38 22.84
CA ARG A 122 8.89 -14.93 22.78
C ARG A 122 7.96 -14.30 23.80
N LEU A 123 6.75 -13.92 23.35
CA LEU A 123 5.67 -13.54 24.23
C LEU A 123 4.96 -14.80 24.75
N ASN A 124 4.90 -14.98 26.07
CA ASN A 124 4.10 -16.03 26.66
C ASN A 124 2.60 -15.66 26.70
N ASP A 125 1.73 -16.61 27.00
CA ASP A 125 0.28 -16.45 27.00
C ASP A 125 -0.20 -15.33 27.92
N ASN A 126 0.37 -15.20 29.10
CA ASN A 126 0.00 -14.16 30.05
C ASN A 126 0.37 -12.76 29.53
N PHE A 127 1.51 -12.66 28.86
CA PHE A 127 1.95 -11.43 28.22
C PHE A 127 0.98 -11.03 27.09
N HIS A 128 0.64 -11.94 26.16
CA HIS A 128 -0.33 -11.70 25.11
C HIS A 128 -1.69 -11.24 25.67
N LYS A 129 -2.23 -11.93 26.68
CA LYS A 129 -3.50 -11.52 27.32
C LYS A 129 -3.46 -10.07 27.80
N LYS A 130 -2.35 -9.68 28.45
CA LYS A 130 -2.18 -8.32 28.98
C LYS A 130 -2.10 -7.26 27.90
N ILE A 131 -1.29 -7.47 26.84
CA ILE A 131 -1.16 -6.49 25.75
C ILE A 131 -2.42 -6.41 24.89
N PHE A 132 -3.11 -7.52 24.63
CA PHE A 132 -4.37 -7.52 23.89
C PHE A 132 -5.47 -6.79 24.66
N SER A 133 -5.59 -7.02 25.97
CA SER A 133 -6.50 -6.27 26.84
C SER A 133 -6.17 -4.77 26.86
N TYR A 134 -4.88 -4.43 26.91
CA TYR A 134 -4.42 -3.05 26.92
C TYR A 134 -4.74 -2.32 25.60
N ALA A 135 -4.41 -2.93 24.45
CA ALA A 135 -4.70 -2.35 23.13
C ALA A 135 -6.20 -2.11 22.90
N ARG A 136 -7.05 -3.05 23.34
CA ARG A 136 -8.52 -2.88 23.27
C ARG A 136 -9.01 -1.70 24.12
N LYS A 137 -8.46 -1.50 25.32
CA LYS A 137 -8.76 -0.31 26.14
C LYS A 137 -8.35 0.98 25.44
N LYS A 138 -7.25 0.95 24.69
CA LYS A 138 -6.76 2.08 23.88
C LYS A 138 -7.48 2.23 22.53
N LYS A 139 -8.42 1.33 22.21
CA LYS A 139 -9.25 1.33 20.99
C LYS A 139 -8.43 1.25 19.69
N ILE A 140 -7.28 0.56 19.71
CA ILE A 140 -6.52 0.20 18.52
C ILE A 140 -6.75 -1.29 18.18
N GLU A 141 -6.88 -1.61 16.89
CA GLU A 141 -6.93 -2.99 16.44
C GLU A 141 -5.59 -3.69 16.73
N ILE A 142 -5.66 -4.87 17.34
CA ILE A 142 -4.49 -5.67 17.70
C ILE A 142 -4.64 -7.08 17.19
N PHE A 143 -3.59 -7.58 16.57
CA PHE A 143 -3.51 -8.96 16.07
C PHE A 143 -2.05 -9.44 16.11
N SER A 144 -1.83 -10.68 15.70
CA SER A 144 -0.50 -11.28 15.73
C SER A 144 -0.30 -12.20 14.54
N THR A 145 0.96 -12.37 14.13
CA THR A 145 1.37 -13.39 13.16
C THR A 145 1.58 -14.71 13.90
N PRO A 146 0.76 -15.75 13.69
CA PRO A 146 1.06 -17.10 14.16
C PRO A 146 2.12 -17.74 13.26
N PHE A 147 3.07 -18.45 13.86
CA PHE A 147 4.09 -19.24 13.16
C PHE A 147 3.89 -20.75 13.34
N ASP A 148 2.82 -21.16 14.00
CA ASP A 148 2.43 -22.54 14.19
C ASP A 148 0.91 -22.65 14.46
N GLU A 149 0.36 -23.85 14.31
CA GLU A 149 -1.07 -24.10 14.45
C GLU A 149 -1.58 -23.88 15.87
N LYS A 150 -0.76 -24.13 16.91
CA LYS A 150 -1.15 -23.89 18.32
C LYS A 150 -1.31 -22.39 18.58
N SER A 151 -0.46 -21.58 17.97
CA SER A 151 -0.57 -20.11 18.01
C SER A 151 -1.88 -19.63 17.38
N VAL A 152 -2.36 -20.27 16.30
CA VAL A 152 -3.69 -19.97 15.74
C VAL A 152 -4.79 -20.25 16.76
N ASP A 153 -4.78 -21.44 17.40
CA ASP A 153 -5.77 -21.81 18.39
C ASP A 153 -5.75 -20.87 19.61
N TYR A 154 -4.57 -20.40 19.98
CA TYR A 154 -4.41 -19.44 21.05
C TYR A 154 -4.96 -18.04 20.67
N LEU A 155 -4.68 -17.58 19.47
CA LEU A 155 -5.19 -16.29 18.97
C LEU A 155 -6.72 -16.31 18.80
N GLU A 156 -7.33 -17.47 18.47
CA GLU A 156 -8.78 -17.63 18.50
C GLU A 156 -9.36 -17.37 19.90
N LYS A 157 -8.72 -17.90 20.95
CA LYS A 157 -9.12 -17.62 22.36
C LYS A 157 -8.98 -16.14 22.72
N LEU A 158 -8.02 -15.43 22.11
CA LEU A 158 -7.85 -13.99 22.25
C LEU A 158 -8.83 -13.18 21.38
N LYS A 159 -9.65 -13.84 20.55
CA LYS A 159 -10.66 -13.22 19.68
C LYS A 159 -10.07 -12.16 18.75
N VAL A 160 -9.01 -12.53 18.01
CA VAL A 160 -8.49 -11.68 16.91
C VAL A 160 -9.54 -11.56 15.80
N ASN A 161 -9.57 -10.42 15.11
CA ASN A 161 -10.53 -10.16 14.03
C ASN A 161 -10.03 -10.68 12.68
N PHE A 162 -8.73 -10.83 12.49
CA PHE A 162 -8.07 -11.30 11.27
C PHE A 162 -6.66 -11.82 11.57
N TYR A 163 -6.05 -12.46 10.59
CA TYR A 163 -4.74 -13.10 10.72
C TYR A 163 -3.72 -12.50 9.77
N LYS A 164 -2.45 -12.63 10.13
CA LYS A 164 -1.30 -12.42 9.26
C LYS A 164 -0.50 -13.72 9.15
N ILE A 165 -0.10 -14.09 7.95
CA ILE A 165 0.93 -15.11 7.71
C ILE A 165 2.16 -14.42 7.12
N ALA A 166 3.33 -14.66 7.72
CA ALA A 166 4.60 -14.11 7.29
C ALA A 166 5.09 -14.75 5.99
N SER A 167 6.00 -14.09 5.28
CA SER A 167 6.58 -14.60 4.03
C SER A 167 7.23 -15.98 4.16
N VAL A 168 7.88 -16.25 5.28
CA VAL A 168 8.51 -17.56 5.56
C VAL A 168 7.52 -18.73 5.55
N ASP A 169 6.25 -18.44 5.88
CA ASP A 169 5.16 -19.40 5.96
C ASP A 169 4.23 -19.36 4.73
N ALA A 170 4.57 -18.62 3.68
CA ALA A 170 3.78 -18.63 2.44
C ALA A 170 3.78 -20.03 1.77
N VAL A 171 4.76 -20.87 2.06
CA VAL A 171 4.83 -22.28 1.64
C VAL A 171 4.21 -23.26 2.64
N ASN A 172 3.78 -22.77 3.81
CA ASN A 172 3.22 -23.58 4.89
C ASN A 172 1.72 -23.79 4.68
N LEU A 173 1.36 -24.58 3.68
CA LEU A 173 -0.04 -24.83 3.31
C LEU A 173 -0.90 -25.34 4.46
N PRO A 174 -0.42 -26.21 5.38
CA PRO A 174 -1.17 -26.60 6.59
C PRO A 174 -1.58 -25.41 7.45
N LEU A 175 -0.65 -24.47 7.72
CA LEU A 175 -0.94 -23.26 8.50
C LEU A 175 -1.94 -22.35 7.79
N ILE A 176 -1.79 -22.17 6.48
CA ILE A 176 -2.73 -21.39 5.64
C ILE A 176 -4.14 -21.98 5.71
N ARG A 177 -4.24 -23.32 5.57
CA ARG A 177 -5.51 -24.05 5.71
C ARG A 177 -6.13 -23.86 7.10
N LYS A 178 -5.32 -23.96 8.16
CA LYS A 178 -5.77 -23.77 9.53
C LYS A 178 -6.36 -22.39 9.72
N VAL A 179 -5.67 -21.35 9.28
CA VAL A 179 -6.15 -19.96 9.35
C VAL A 179 -7.39 -19.79 8.47
N GLY A 180 -7.41 -20.30 7.24
CA GLY A 180 -8.55 -20.19 6.33
C GLY A 180 -9.85 -20.76 6.94
N LYS A 181 -9.76 -21.91 7.63
CA LYS A 181 -10.87 -22.56 8.32
C LYS A 181 -11.48 -21.75 9.48
N THR A 182 -10.80 -20.71 9.98
CA THR A 182 -11.37 -19.80 10.99
C THR A 182 -12.48 -18.91 10.41
N GLY A 183 -12.59 -18.80 9.09
CA GLY A 183 -13.51 -17.90 8.39
C GLY A 183 -13.11 -16.42 8.46
N LYS A 184 -12.04 -16.09 9.20
CA LYS A 184 -11.54 -14.71 9.35
C LYS A 184 -10.64 -14.29 8.20
N PRO A 185 -10.53 -12.98 7.90
CA PRO A 185 -9.62 -12.47 6.88
C PRO A 185 -8.16 -12.87 7.12
N LEU A 186 -7.46 -13.15 6.03
CA LEU A 186 -6.02 -13.43 6.03
C LEU A 186 -5.27 -12.34 5.27
N ILE A 187 -4.21 -11.82 5.87
CA ILE A 187 -3.17 -11.02 5.22
C ILE A 187 -1.96 -11.93 5.03
N LEU A 188 -1.55 -12.19 3.78
CA LEU A 188 -0.43 -13.07 3.43
C LEU A 188 0.71 -12.27 2.81
N SER A 189 1.90 -12.27 3.42
CA SER A 189 3.10 -11.71 2.80
C SER A 189 3.74 -12.69 1.82
N THR A 190 4.29 -12.14 0.73
CA THR A 190 4.78 -12.89 -0.43
C THR A 190 6.28 -12.71 -0.70
N GLY A 191 7.08 -12.36 0.31
CA GLY A 191 8.54 -12.38 0.20
C GLY A 191 9.07 -13.80 0.02
N MET A 192 10.24 -13.95 -0.63
CA MET A 192 10.86 -15.24 -0.92
C MET A 192 9.98 -16.20 -1.75
N THR A 193 9.02 -15.67 -2.50
CA THR A 193 8.11 -16.46 -3.33
C THR A 193 8.13 -15.98 -4.78
N ASN A 194 7.59 -16.82 -5.65
CA ASN A 194 7.23 -16.48 -7.02
C ASN A 194 5.71 -16.67 -7.21
N ILE A 195 5.20 -16.37 -8.41
CA ILE A 195 3.76 -16.50 -8.72
C ILE A 195 3.23 -17.91 -8.48
N SER A 196 4.00 -18.94 -8.80
CA SER A 196 3.57 -20.34 -8.61
C SER A 196 3.37 -20.68 -7.12
N ILE A 197 4.28 -20.27 -6.26
CA ILE A 197 4.18 -20.48 -4.80
C ILE A 197 2.99 -19.68 -4.22
N ILE A 198 2.80 -18.44 -4.69
CA ILE A 198 1.66 -17.61 -4.28
C ILE A 198 0.35 -18.29 -4.69
N GLU A 199 0.29 -18.83 -5.90
CA GLU A 199 -0.88 -19.54 -6.40
C GLU A 199 -1.22 -20.76 -5.54
N ASP A 200 -0.22 -21.57 -5.18
CA ASP A 200 -0.42 -22.74 -4.29
C ASP A 200 -1.04 -22.31 -2.94
N ALA A 201 -0.53 -21.22 -2.34
CA ALA A 201 -1.03 -20.65 -1.09
C ALA A 201 -2.49 -20.16 -1.24
N ILE A 202 -2.80 -19.46 -2.32
CA ILE A 202 -4.15 -18.95 -2.63
C ILE A 202 -5.11 -20.11 -2.84
N GLN A 203 -4.74 -21.11 -3.63
CA GLN A 203 -5.60 -22.26 -3.87
C GLN A 203 -5.88 -23.03 -2.58
N GLU A 204 -4.87 -23.20 -1.71
CA GLU A 204 -5.07 -23.83 -0.41
C GLU A 204 -6.02 -23.04 0.49
N PHE A 205 -5.90 -21.71 0.52
CA PHE A 205 -6.82 -20.85 1.24
C PHE A 205 -8.26 -20.95 0.68
N LYS A 206 -8.41 -20.90 -0.64
CA LYS A 206 -9.72 -21.01 -1.33
C LYS A 206 -10.43 -22.33 -1.03
N LYS A 207 -9.73 -23.44 -0.89
CA LYS A 207 -10.30 -24.75 -0.51
C LYS A 207 -11.02 -24.72 0.84
N THR A 208 -10.74 -23.75 1.70
CA THR A 208 -11.44 -23.58 2.99
C THR A 208 -12.82 -22.91 2.84
N GLY A 209 -13.17 -22.40 1.67
CA GLY A 209 -14.38 -21.61 1.42
C GLY A 209 -14.24 -20.13 1.81
N ASN A 210 -13.13 -19.73 2.42
CA ASN A 210 -12.87 -18.33 2.80
C ASN A 210 -12.48 -17.50 1.57
N LYS A 211 -13.03 -16.29 1.47
CA LYS A 211 -12.84 -15.38 0.33
C LYS A 211 -12.06 -14.09 0.71
N ASN A 212 -11.79 -13.90 2.00
CA ASN A 212 -11.23 -12.66 2.54
C ASN A 212 -9.70 -12.75 2.61
N LEU A 213 -9.02 -12.57 1.48
CA LEU A 213 -7.56 -12.61 1.36
C LEU A 213 -7.01 -11.25 0.91
N ILE A 214 -5.93 -10.83 1.55
CA ILE A 214 -5.11 -9.67 1.17
C ILE A 214 -3.68 -10.17 0.98
N LEU A 215 -3.01 -9.74 -0.08
CA LEU A 215 -1.59 -10.00 -0.27
C LEU A 215 -0.74 -8.78 0.10
N LEU A 216 0.44 -9.03 0.65
CA LEU A 216 1.48 -8.02 0.78
C LEU A 216 2.67 -8.42 -0.10
N HIS A 217 2.99 -7.60 -1.08
CA HIS A 217 4.30 -7.65 -1.69
C HIS A 217 5.35 -7.40 -0.61
N CYS A 218 6.47 -8.11 -0.67
CA CYS A 218 7.48 -8.05 0.38
C CYS A 218 8.86 -8.41 -0.18
N LEU A 219 9.87 -7.65 0.19
CA LEU A 219 11.27 -8.04 0.08
C LEU A 219 11.77 -8.48 1.46
N SER A 220 12.00 -9.79 1.65
CA SER A 220 12.46 -10.35 2.93
C SER A 220 13.97 -10.23 3.08
N SER A 221 14.46 -9.00 3.09
CA SER A 221 15.84 -8.61 3.38
C SER A 221 15.82 -7.54 4.48
N TYR A 222 16.72 -7.62 5.45
CA TYR A 222 16.74 -6.82 6.67
C TYR A 222 18.10 -6.18 6.89
N PRO A 223 18.31 -4.89 6.47
CA PRO A 223 17.37 -4.03 5.77
C PRO A 223 17.16 -4.41 4.30
N ALA A 224 16.05 -3.94 3.71
CA ALA A 224 15.76 -4.11 2.30
C ALA A 224 16.61 -3.18 1.42
N ASN A 225 17.04 -3.69 0.25
CA ASN A 225 17.73 -2.89 -0.76
C ASN A 225 16.72 -2.24 -1.70
N GLU A 226 16.79 -0.92 -1.87
CA GLU A 226 15.87 -0.14 -2.70
C GLU A 226 15.78 -0.65 -4.16
N ARG A 227 16.91 -1.11 -4.73
CA ARG A 227 16.99 -1.58 -6.13
C ARG A 227 16.27 -2.91 -6.36
N GLU A 228 16.00 -3.65 -5.29
CA GLU A 228 15.34 -4.97 -5.34
C GLU A 228 13.86 -4.90 -4.93
N MET A 229 13.35 -3.72 -4.51
CA MET A 229 11.98 -3.55 -4.02
C MET A 229 10.91 -3.90 -5.04
N ASN A 230 11.14 -3.70 -6.32
CA ASN A 230 10.22 -4.06 -7.41
C ASN A 230 8.74 -3.74 -7.13
N LEU A 231 8.43 -2.52 -6.70
CA LEU A 231 7.09 -2.12 -6.26
C LEU A 231 5.99 -2.36 -7.31
N LYS A 232 6.35 -2.41 -8.61
CA LYS A 232 5.40 -2.75 -9.68
C LYS A 232 4.76 -4.13 -9.51
N ALA A 233 5.37 -5.03 -8.73
CA ALA A 233 4.79 -6.32 -8.38
C ALA A 233 3.44 -6.19 -7.65
N ILE A 234 3.20 -5.10 -6.93
CA ILE A 234 1.89 -4.80 -6.30
C ILE A 234 0.79 -4.77 -7.36
N ASN A 235 0.99 -4.01 -8.45
CA ASN A 235 0.02 -3.94 -9.54
C ASN A 235 -0.10 -5.26 -10.31
N THR A 236 1.01 -5.98 -10.49
CA THR A 236 1.00 -7.31 -11.10
C THR A 236 0.11 -8.28 -10.30
N LEU A 237 0.28 -8.34 -8.97
CA LEU A 237 -0.53 -9.19 -8.10
C LEU A 237 -2.00 -8.76 -8.09
N LYS A 238 -2.30 -7.45 -8.06
CA LYS A 238 -3.67 -6.94 -8.18
C LYS A 238 -4.34 -7.39 -9.48
N ASN A 239 -3.63 -7.26 -10.60
CA ASN A 239 -4.17 -7.60 -11.92
C ASN A 239 -4.39 -9.10 -12.09
N ILE A 240 -3.53 -9.94 -11.50
CA ILE A 240 -3.67 -11.40 -11.59
C ILE A 240 -4.84 -11.90 -10.73
N TYR A 241 -4.92 -11.42 -9.48
CA TYR A 241 -5.81 -12.04 -8.48
C TYR A 241 -7.09 -11.24 -8.20
N ASN A 242 -7.16 -9.97 -8.61
CA ASN A 242 -8.29 -9.05 -8.35
C ASN A 242 -8.68 -8.98 -6.86
N ILE A 243 -7.68 -8.88 -5.99
CA ILE A 243 -7.83 -8.76 -4.53
C ILE A 243 -7.02 -7.56 -4.03
N PRO A 244 -7.25 -7.09 -2.79
CA PRO A 244 -6.43 -6.04 -2.22
C PRO A 244 -4.97 -6.50 -2.07
N VAL A 245 -4.05 -5.63 -2.49
CA VAL A 245 -2.59 -5.86 -2.37
C VAL A 245 -1.94 -4.65 -1.74
N GLY A 246 -0.99 -4.90 -0.86
CA GLY A 246 -0.20 -3.88 -0.19
C GLY A 246 1.28 -4.19 -0.16
N LEU A 247 1.98 -3.59 0.79
CA LEU A 247 3.42 -3.75 0.99
C LEU A 247 3.72 -4.13 2.44
N SER A 248 4.62 -5.10 2.64
CA SER A 248 5.35 -5.32 3.89
C SER A 248 6.76 -4.78 3.68
N ASP A 249 7.08 -3.67 4.33
CA ASP A 249 8.24 -2.83 4.02
C ASP A 249 9.34 -2.94 5.09
N HIS A 250 10.56 -3.33 4.66
CA HIS A 250 11.76 -3.46 5.50
C HIS A 250 12.86 -2.47 5.10
N PHE A 251 12.55 -1.47 4.30
CA PHE A 251 13.48 -0.41 3.92
C PHE A 251 13.71 0.57 5.09
N PRO A 252 14.95 1.06 5.35
CA PRO A 252 15.22 2.00 6.44
C PRO A 252 14.75 3.43 6.10
N GLY A 253 13.50 3.73 6.16
CA GLY A 253 12.89 5.01 5.79
C GLY A 253 11.45 4.78 5.36
N ILE A 254 10.66 5.80 5.11
CA ILE A 254 9.24 5.68 4.73
C ILE A 254 8.99 5.91 3.23
N GLU A 255 10.02 6.22 2.46
CA GLU A 255 9.93 6.64 1.07
C GLU A 255 9.33 5.55 0.19
N ILE A 256 9.76 4.31 0.39
CA ILE A 256 9.26 3.13 -0.31
C ILE A 256 7.77 2.90 0.01
N SER A 257 7.40 3.02 1.28
CA SER A 257 5.99 2.96 1.71
C SER A 257 5.15 4.06 1.04
N LEU A 258 5.65 5.31 0.99
CA LEU A 258 4.95 6.43 0.33
C LEU A 258 4.81 6.20 -1.19
N MET A 259 5.87 5.72 -1.85
CA MET A 259 5.80 5.35 -3.28
C MET A 259 4.77 4.24 -3.52
N SER A 260 4.71 3.25 -2.65
CA SER A 260 3.76 2.15 -2.79
C SER A 260 2.30 2.62 -2.63
N ILE A 261 2.02 3.57 -1.73
CA ILE A 261 0.71 4.23 -1.62
C ILE A 261 0.37 4.94 -2.94
N GLY A 262 1.34 5.66 -3.53
CA GLY A 262 1.15 6.38 -4.80
C GLY A 262 0.81 5.47 -5.98
N ILE A 263 1.25 4.22 -5.98
CA ILE A 263 0.90 3.21 -7.00
C ILE A 263 -0.31 2.35 -6.61
N GLY A 264 -1.00 2.68 -5.51
CA GLY A 264 -2.27 2.07 -5.13
C GLY A 264 -2.17 0.91 -4.15
N ALA A 265 -1.13 0.81 -3.32
CA ALA A 265 -1.10 -0.15 -2.22
C ALA A 265 -2.26 0.10 -1.26
N ASN A 266 -3.04 -0.95 -0.97
CA ASN A 266 -4.24 -0.85 -0.13
C ASN A 266 -3.92 -0.94 1.37
N ILE A 267 -2.75 -1.49 1.72
CA ILE A 267 -2.32 -1.73 3.09
C ILE A 267 -0.80 -1.69 3.16
N ILE A 268 -0.26 -1.12 4.22
CA ILE A 268 1.17 -1.07 4.51
C ILE A 268 1.41 -1.68 5.88
N GLU A 269 2.32 -2.64 5.95
CA GLU A 269 2.88 -3.16 7.18
C GLU A 269 4.32 -2.68 7.30
N ARG A 270 4.65 -2.07 8.44
CA ARG A 270 5.98 -1.55 8.68
C ARG A 270 6.42 -1.78 10.11
N HIS A 271 7.65 -2.26 10.30
CA HIS A 271 8.25 -2.39 11.62
C HIS A 271 8.25 -1.04 12.35
N PHE A 272 7.93 -1.08 13.63
CA PHE A 272 7.71 0.07 14.48
C PHE A 272 8.50 -0.05 15.78
N THR A 273 9.23 1.00 16.14
CA THR A 273 10.05 1.07 17.35
C THR A 273 9.83 2.39 18.09
N LEU A 274 10.24 2.42 19.35
CA LEU A 274 10.33 3.65 20.14
C LEU A 274 11.59 4.45 19.80
N ASP A 275 12.70 3.74 19.52
CA ASP A 275 14.02 4.28 19.19
C ASP A 275 14.78 3.26 18.34
N LYS A 276 15.33 3.71 17.21
CA LYS A 276 16.15 2.89 16.29
C LYS A 276 17.46 2.41 16.89
N ASN A 277 17.94 3.10 17.93
CA ASN A 277 19.19 2.78 18.60
C ASN A 277 19.04 1.72 19.69
N PHE A 278 17.83 1.24 19.96
CA PHE A 278 17.65 0.13 20.89
C PHE A 278 18.32 -1.14 20.35
N GLU A 279 18.90 -1.91 21.27
CA GLU A 279 19.41 -3.24 20.97
C GLU A 279 18.26 -4.18 20.61
N GLY A 280 18.39 -4.89 19.48
CA GLY A 280 17.40 -5.84 18.99
C GLY A 280 17.41 -6.00 17.48
N PRO A 281 16.89 -7.11 16.96
CA PRO A 281 17.08 -7.49 15.56
C PRO A 281 16.41 -6.53 14.56
N ASP A 282 15.29 -5.88 14.93
CA ASP A 282 14.45 -5.15 13.99
C ASP A 282 14.44 -3.62 14.21
N HIS A 283 15.05 -3.09 15.30
CA HIS A 283 14.96 -1.67 15.64
C HIS A 283 15.54 -0.76 14.56
N MET A 284 16.72 -1.08 14.04
CA MET A 284 17.46 -0.25 13.09
C MET A 284 16.69 0.03 11.78
N LEU A 285 15.89 -0.93 11.31
CA LEU A 285 15.08 -0.79 10.08
C LEU A 285 13.66 -0.29 10.34
N SER A 286 13.26 -0.21 11.59
CA SER A 286 11.89 0.16 11.99
C SER A 286 11.64 1.65 11.84
N SER A 287 10.38 2.04 11.72
CA SER A 287 9.97 3.44 11.79
C SER A 287 9.79 3.88 13.24
N GLU A 288 10.27 5.07 13.54
CA GLU A 288 9.98 5.77 14.79
C GLU A 288 8.64 6.50 14.74
N PRO A 289 8.09 6.98 15.89
CA PRO A 289 6.78 7.60 15.95
C PRO A 289 6.58 8.79 14.99
N LEU A 290 7.60 9.61 14.76
CA LEU A 290 7.51 10.74 13.84
C LEU A 290 7.37 10.30 12.38
N GLU A 291 8.14 9.29 11.97
CA GLU A 291 8.07 8.71 10.63
C GLU A 291 6.72 8.02 10.41
N MET A 292 6.27 7.23 11.38
CA MET A 292 4.98 6.55 11.33
C MET A 292 3.82 7.54 11.24
N LYS A 293 3.86 8.64 12.01
CA LYS A 293 2.85 9.71 11.95
C LYS A 293 2.79 10.38 10.58
N LYS A 294 3.95 10.61 9.95
CA LYS A 294 4.02 11.12 8.56
C LYS A 294 3.38 10.12 7.59
N LEU A 295 3.74 8.84 7.68
CA LEU A 295 3.19 7.79 6.82
C LEU A 295 1.65 7.72 6.94
N VAL A 296 1.11 7.69 8.16
CA VAL A 296 -0.33 7.68 8.41
C VAL A 296 -1.02 8.93 7.85
N HIS A 297 -0.40 10.10 7.98
CA HIS A 297 -0.93 11.35 7.42
C HIS A 297 -1.09 11.24 5.89
N PHE A 298 -0.06 10.80 5.19
CA PHE A 298 -0.11 10.60 3.73
C PHE A 298 -1.10 9.51 3.33
N ALA A 299 -1.14 8.40 4.05
CA ALA A 299 -2.08 7.31 3.79
C ALA A 299 -3.55 7.78 3.83
N ASN A 300 -3.90 8.60 4.83
CA ASN A 300 -5.25 9.15 4.98
C ASN A 300 -5.61 10.20 3.91
N GLY A 301 -4.62 10.93 3.39
CA GLY A 301 -4.81 11.96 2.36
C GLY A 301 -4.63 11.46 0.92
N SER A 302 -4.14 10.24 0.72
CA SER A 302 -3.67 9.75 -0.58
C SER A 302 -4.74 9.84 -1.68
N ASN A 303 -5.96 9.42 -1.42
CA ASN A 303 -7.04 9.43 -2.41
C ASN A 303 -7.38 10.85 -2.88
N SER A 304 -7.37 11.84 -1.97
CA SER A 304 -7.58 13.24 -2.33
C SER A 304 -6.43 13.82 -3.15
N ILE A 305 -5.20 13.41 -2.84
CA ILE A 305 -3.97 13.85 -3.55
C ILE A 305 -3.93 13.23 -4.95
N LEU A 306 -4.24 11.94 -5.07
CA LEU A 306 -4.26 11.23 -6.35
C LEU A 306 -5.42 11.69 -7.24
N GLY A 307 -6.56 12.08 -6.65
CA GLY A 307 -7.72 12.59 -7.36
C GLY A 307 -8.37 11.55 -8.29
N THR A 308 -9.07 12.05 -9.32
CA THR A 308 -9.84 11.21 -10.26
C THR A 308 -9.09 10.86 -11.54
N GLY A 309 -7.88 11.41 -11.75
CA GLY A 309 -7.13 11.30 -13.00
C GLY A 309 -7.65 12.18 -14.13
N GLN A 310 -8.77 12.88 -13.96
CA GLN A 310 -9.28 13.83 -14.96
C GLN A 310 -8.49 15.13 -14.92
N LYS A 311 -7.91 15.53 -16.06
CA LYS A 311 -7.21 16.84 -16.15
C LYS A 311 -8.23 17.94 -16.41
N ILE A 312 -8.74 18.52 -15.33
CA ILE A 312 -9.67 19.66 -15.34
C ILE A 312 -9.00 20.88 -14.69
N ILE A 313 -9.59 22.05 -14.92
CA ILE A 313 -9.20 23.27 -14.20
C ILE A 313 -9.71 23.15 -12.77
N GLN A 314 -8.79 23.26 -11.82
CA GLN A 314 -9.15 23.20 -10.39
C GLN A 314 -9.74 24.54 -9.91
N PRO A 315 -10.64 24.55 -8.92
CA PRO A 315 -11.22 25.79 -8.38
C PRO A 315 -10.18 26.84 -7.97
N SER A 316 -9.08 26.42 -7.37
CA SER A 316 -7.98 27.32 -6.96
C SER A 316 -7.22 27.97 -8.12
N GLU A 317 -7.34 27.47 -9.35
CA GLU A 317 -6.67 28.03 -10.52
C GLU A 317 -7.42 29.23 -11.14
N TYR A 318 -8.71 29.45 -10.78
CA TYR A 318 -9.52 30.52 -11.40
C TYR A 318 -8.97 31.91 -11.12
N GLU A 319 -8.42 32.17 -9.96
CA GLU A 319 -7.78 33.43 -9.63
C GLU A 319 -6.59 33.73 -10.56
N VAL A 320 -5.75 32.73 -10.81
CA VAL A 320 -4.61 32.83 -11.72
C VAL A 320 -5.07 32.96 -13.17
N ILE A 321 -6.13 32.26 -13.55
CA ILE A 321 -6.74 32.40 -14.88
C ILE A 321 -7.19 33.86 -15.10
N ASN A 322 -7.90 34.43 -14.13
CA ASN A 322 -8.43 35.77 -14.25
C ASN A 322 -7.36 36.86 -14.25
N SER A 323 -6.16 36.59 -13.64
CA SER A 323 -5.08 37.58 -13.60
C SER A 323 -3.99 37.34 -14.68
N GLN A 324 -3.79 36.12 -15.16
CA GLN A 324 -2.60 35.81 -15.99
C GLN A 324 -2.87 35.06 -17.30
N ARG A 325 -4.01 34.36 -17.43
CA ARG A 325 -4.30 33.61 -18.66
C ARG A 325 -4.33 34.58 -19.87
N LYS A 326 -3.65 34.17 -20.92
CA LYS A 326 -3.48 35.01 -22.10
C LYS A 326 -4.74 35.12 -22.92
N SER A 327 -4.97 36.35 -23.42
CA SER A 327 -6.00 36.74 -24.40
C SER A 327 -5.38 37.65 -25.44
N ILE A 328 -6.12 37.93 -26.49
CA ILE A 328 -5.72 38.90 -27.52
C ILE A 328 -6.17 40.28 -27.09
N TYR A 329 -5.26 41.25 -27.12
CA TYR A 329 -5.45 42.64 -26.70
C TYR A 329 -5.08 43.60 -27.81
N ALA A 330 -5.71 44.78 -27.78
CA ALA A 330 -5.30 45.90 -28.62
C ALA A 330 -3.94 46.46 -28.15
N LYS A 331 -2.92 46.45 -29.00
CA LYS A 331 -1.59 47.00 -28.72
C LYS A 331 -1.56 48.50 -28.75
N ARG A 332 -2.51 49.12 -29.48
CA ARG A 332 -2.79 50.54 -29.61
C ARG A 332 -4.27 50.75 -29.82
N ASN A 333 -4.74 52.00 -29.87
CA ASN A 333 -6.12 52.29 -30.27
C ASN A 333 -6.40 51.75 -31.68
N ILE A 334 -7.53 51.03 -31.83
CA ILE A 334 -8.03 50.50 -33.11
C ILE A 334 -9.36 51.19 -33.39
N LYS A 335 -9.49 51.78 -34.57
CA LYS A 335 -10.74 52.48 -34.98
C LYS A 335 -11.74 51.46 -35.52
N LYS A 336 -13.04 51.83 -35.40
CA LYS A 336 -14.13 51.08 -36.05
C LYS A 336 -13.81 50.91 -37.55
N GLY A 337 -13.97 49.72 -38.09
CA GLY A 337 -13.65 49.38 -39.49
C GLY A 337 -12.18 49.10 -39.78
N GLU A 338 -11.26 49.32 -38.83
CA GLU A 338 -9.85 49.03 -38.98
C GLU A 338 -9.62 47.52 -38.93
N LYS A 339 -8.74 46.98 -39.80
CA LYS A 339 -8.39 45.56 -39.80
C LYS A 339 -7.46 45.20 -38.63
N PHE A 340 -7.70 44.05 -38.00
CA PHE A 340 -6.79 43.48 -37.06
C PHE A 340 -5.51 42.94 -37.78
N THR A 341 -4.37 43.33 -37.26
CA THR A 341 -3.06 42.96 -37.81
C THR A 341 -2.07 42.64 -36.70
N LYS A 342 -0.99 41.92 -36.97
CA LYS A 342 0.11 41.68 -36.01
C LYS A 342 0.73 42.98 -35.46
N LYS A 343 0.51 44.14 -36.10
CA LYS A 343 1.01 45.45 -35.66
C LYS A 343 0.13 46.11 -34.60
N ASN A 344 -1.20 45.84 -34.60
CA ASN A 344 -2.15 46.53 -33.70
C ASN A 344 -2.73 45.61 -32.63
N ILE A 345 -2.42 44.31 -32.63
CA ILE A 345 -2.83 43.39 -31.57
C ILE A 345 -1.61 42.76 -30.91
N CYS A 346 -1.79 42.27 -29.68
CA CYS A 346 -0.78 41.51 -28.91
C CYS A 346 -1.44 40.45 -28.04
N ILE A 347 -0.64 39.52 -27.54
CA ILE A 347 -1.07 38.48 -26.61
C ILE A 347 -0.56 38.80 -25.22
N LYS A 348 -1.45 39.00 -24.25
CA LYS A 348 -1.09 39.21 -22.85
C LYS A 348 -2.23 38.79 -21.92
N GLY A 349 -2.00 38.74 -20.61
CA GLY A 349 -3.05 38.60 -19.59
C GLY A 349 -3.66 39.94 -19.24
N PRO A 350 -4.80 39.91 -18.53
CA PRO A 350 -5.52 38.74 -18.03
C PRO A 350 -6.44 38.07 -19.08
N ALA A 351 -7.19 37.06 -18.63
CA ALA A 351 -8.30 36.51 -19.40
C ALA A 351 -9.38 37.56 -19.60
N GLY A 352 -10.27 37.36 -20.57
CA GLY A 352 -11.41 38.32 -20.85
C GLY A 352 -11.56 38.69 -22.32
N GLY A 353 -10.56 38.32 -23.15
CA GLY A 353 -10.61 38.44 -24.60
C GLY A 353 -10.62 37.08 -25.32
N ILE A 354 -10.57 37.15 -26.65
CA ILE A 354 -10.42 35.96 -27.51
C ILE A 354 -9.14 35.24 -27.15
N MET A 355 -9.20 33.90 -27.02
CA MET A 355 -8.01 33.09 -26.74
C MET A 355 -7.00 33.18 -27.90
N PRO A 356 -5.69 33.17 -27.62
CA PRO A 356 -4.65 33.29 -28.64
C PRO A 356 -4.71 32.23 -29.76
N LYS A 357 -5.25 31.06 -29.52
CA LYS A 357 -5.43 30.00 -30.52
C LYS A 357 -6.32 30.43 -31.71
N TYR A 358 -7.11 31.48 -31.57
CA TYR A 358 -7.97 31.99 -32.62
C TYR A 358 -7.38 33.21 -33.35
N ILE A 359 -6.08 33.53 -33.15
CA ILE A 359 -5.46 34.73 -33.71
C ILE A 359 -5.59 34.78 -35.22
N ASP A 360 -5.40 33.66 -35.92
CA ASP A 360 -5.46 33.61 -37.39
C ASP A 360 -6.89 33.80 -37.91
N MET A 361 -7.92 33.54 -37.08
CA MET A 361 -9.30 33.78 -37.49
C MET A 361 -9.67 35.28 -37.43
N ILE A 362 -8.96 36.07 -36.63
CA ILE A 362 -9.27 37.51 -36.45
C ILE A 362 -8.34 38.37 -37.29
N LEU A 363 -7.14 37.92 -37.67
CA LEU A 363 -6.27 38.67 -38.54
C LEU A 363 -6.96 38.96 -39.89
N GLY A 364 -6.95 40.27 -40.30
CA GLY A 364 -7.62 40.77 -41.51
C GLY A 364 -9.09 41.05 -41.37
N LYS A 365 -9.77 40.60 -40.29
CA LYS A 365 -11.15 41.03 -39.98
C LYS A 365 -11.18 42.49 -39.56
N LYS A 366 -12.36 43.18 -39.66
CA LYS A 366 -12.52 44.57 -39.31
C LYS A 366 -13.13 44.67 -37.90
N ALA A 367 -12.68 45.65 -37.10
CA ALA A 367 -13.27 45.96 -35.83
C ALA A 367 -14.69 46.54 -36.03
N SER A 368 -15.71 46.00 -35.33
CA SER A 368 -17.09 46.48 -35.38
C SER A 368 -17.29 47.77 -34.59
N GLU A 369 -16.40 48.09 -33.65
CA GLU A 369 -16.36 49.28 -32.82
C GLU A 369 -14.91 49.75 -32.60
N SER A 370 -14.75 50.98 -32.04
CA SER A 370 -13.41 51.44 -31.66
C SER A 370 -12.94 50.77 -30.37
N ILE A 371 -11.71 50.30 -30.34
CA ILE A 371 -11.11 49.58 -29.21
C ILE A 371 -9.92 50.38 -28.68
N LYS A 372 -9.96 50.72 -27.38
CA LYS A 372 -8.83 51.42 -26.73
C LYS A 372 -7.60 50.53 -26.64
N SER A 373 -6.42 51.15 -26.63
CA SER A 373 -5.17 50.45 -26.29
C SER A 373 -5.30 49.78 -24.95
N ASP A 374 -4.68 48.57 -24.84
CA ASP A 374 -4.70 47.78 -23.60
C ASP A 374 -6.03 47.15 -23.22
N PHE A 375 -7.01 47.13 -24.11
CA PHE A 375 -8.29 46.45 -23.90
C PHE A 375 -8.34 45.10 -24.61
N PRO A 376 -9.04 44.12 -24.01
CA PRO A 376 -9.21 42.80 -24.62
C PRO A 376 -10.07 42.88 -25.88
N ILE A 377 -9.69 42.11 -26.89
CA ILE A 377 -10.49 41.89 -28.10
C ILE A 377 -11.44 40.74 -27.85
N THR A 378 -12.74 40.99 -27.94
CA THR A 378 -13.81 40.01 -27.77
C THR A 378 -14.48 39.71 -29.11
N TRP A 379 -15.22 38.61 -29.20
CA TRP A 379 -15.97 38.27 -30.41
C TRP A 379 -17.01 39.32 -30.79
N SER A 380 -17.58 40.02 -29.82
CA SER A 380 -18.54 41.12 -30.04
C SER A 380 -17.94 42.36 -30.72
N LYS A 381 -16.59 42.45 -30.70
CA LYS A 381 -15.86 43.61 -31.31
C LYS A 381 -15.39 43.34 -32.73
N MET A 382 -15.85 42.24 -33.32
CA MET A 382 -15.48 41.81 -34.67
C MET A 382 -16.61 42.02 -35.66
#